data_ec76493cec10548b3f868ecfb240228e
#
_entry.id   ec76493cec10548b3f868ecfb240228e
#
_cell.length_a   1.000
_cell.length_b   1.000
_cell.length_c   1.000
_cell.angle_alpha   90.00
_cell.angle_beta   90.00
_cell.angle_gamma   90.00
#
_symmetry.space_group_name_H-M   'P 1'
#
loop_
_entity.id
_entity.type
_entity.pdbx_description
1 polymer ?
#
loop_
_entity_poly.entity_id
_entity_poly.type
_entity_poly.pdbx_seq_one_letter_code
_entity_poly.pdbx_strand_id
1 'polypeptide(L)'
;MKLSEEVLRQGRAIIASRLGLDFSEVRRQDLERGLARALRTARTSEAEGLLAWLGLLPASDPEWRRLAAHLTVGETYFFRDRACFEALESQVLPGLIASRRGDGIRRLRLWSAACATGEEPYSLAILVDRLLPDRADWVVTILATDINGSALEAARRGLYREWALRETPPAIRQRYFHERGEGVFELDAAIRRMVTFAPLNLAGDGYPTLVTNTTAVDLILCRNVLMYFTRDAKRATAERLRGALAPGGWLAVSPAEASADLFRPLLPVNLGASLYRNQPGGSVGPQPRAAAPVVLPAAGLGPISFEATAATAPLPSTPVSGPEEAPRAPDRGDDLARGRALADRGQLEQARALCESALARDSLDPQGPLLLAAICQEQ
;
A
#
# COMPACT_ATOMS: atom_id res chain seq x y z
N MET A 1 21.81 10.82 -21.38
CA MET A 1 23.05 11.04 -20.58
C MET A 1 23.58 9.65 -20.24
N LYS A 2 24.82 9.32 -20.62
CA LYS A 2 25.46 8.07 -20.15
C LYS A 2 26.14 8.39 -18.84
N LEU A 3 25.78 7.68 -17.80
CA LEU A 3 26.42 7.77 -16.48
C LEU A 3 27.71 6.91 -16.47
N SER A 4 28.72 7.34 -15.71
CA SER A 4 29.94 6.53 -15.52
C SER A 4 29.62 5.26 -14.75
N GLU A 5 30.43 4.20 -14.92
CA GLU A 5 30.29 2.94 -14.17
C GLU A 5 30.37 3.18 -12.66
N GLU A 6 31.22 4.11 -12.25
CA GLU A 6 31.39 4.45 -10.84
C GLU A 6 30.12 5.07 -10.26
N VAL A 7 29.48 6.04 -10.97
CA VAL A 7 28.20 6.65 -10.57
C VAL A 7 27.09 5.60 -10.48
N LEU A 8 27.04 4.68 -11.44
CA LEU A 8 26.05 3.61 -11.42
C LEU A 8 26.26 2.66 -10.25
N ARG A 9 27.50 2.30 -9.94
CA ARG A 9 27.85 1.45 -8.79
C ARG A 9 27.46 2.11 -7.47
N GLN A 10 27.81 3.38 -7.29
CA GLN A 10 27.43 4.16 -6.09
C GLN A 10 25.92 4.32 -5.99
N GLY A 11 25.24 4.67 -7.10
CA GLY A 11 23.80 4.79 -7.16
C GLY A 11 23.08 3.51 -6.76
N ARG A 12 23.52 2.36 -7.27
CA ARG A 12 22.99 1.05 -6.89
C ARG A 12 23.14 0.79 -5.39
N ALA A 13 24.33 1.01 -4.85
CA ALA A 13 24.62 0.74 -3.44
C ALA A 13 23.75 1.59 -2.51
N ILE A 14 23.66 2.90 -2.77
CA ILE A 14 22.92 3.82 -1.92
C ILE A 14 21.41 3.60 -2.03
N ILE A 15 20.90 3.36 -3.25
CA ILE A 15 19.48 3.08 -3.49
C ILE A 15 19.07 1.74 -2.86
N ALA A 16 19.91 0.71 -2.99
CA ALA A 16 19.69 -0.58 -2.34
C ALA A 16 19.61 -0.44 -0.82
N SER A 17 20.52 0.33 -0.21
CA SER A 17 20.55 0.51 1.25
C SER A 17 19.38 1.35 1.79
N ARG A 18 18.91 2.35 1.05
CA ARG A 18 17.89 3.31 1.52
C ARG A 18 16.47 2.95 1.10
N LEU A 19 16.33 2.44 -0.13
CA LEU A 19 15.03 2.14 -0.73
C LEU A 19 14.77 0.63 -0.90
N GLY A 20 15.80 -0.20 -0.65
CA GLY A 20 15.71 -1.65 -0.84
C GLY A 20 15.63 -2.10 -2.29
N LEU A 21 15.67 -1.17 -3.27
CA LEU A 21 15.49 -1.46 -4.69
C LEU A 21 16.74 -2.07 -5.29
N ASP A 22 16.56 -3.14 -6.07
CA ASP A 22 17.60 -3.78 -6.85
C ASP A 22 17.63 -3.22 -8.28
N PHE A 23 18.79 -2.69 -8.68
CA PHE A 23 19.10 -2.29 -10.05
C PHE A 23 20.29 -3.12 -10.56
N SER A 24 20.05 -4.42 -10.77
CA SER A 24 21.00 -5.33 -11.42
C SER A 24 21.40 -4.84 -12.83
N GLU A 25 22.37 -5.50 -13.46
CA GLU A 25 22.79 -5.12 -14.83
C GLU A 25 21.64 -5.12 -15.83
N VAL A 26 20.68 -6.04 -15.68
CA VAL A 26 19.48 -6.10 -16.53
C VAL A 26 18.64 -4.83 -16.40
N ARG A 27 18.61 -4.21 -15.21
CA ARG A 27 17.84 -2.99 -14.92
C ARG A 27 18.69 -1.71 -14.92
N ARG A 28 19.88 -1.76 -15.48
CA ARG A 28 20.79 -0.60 -15.60
C ARG A 28 20.12 0.60 -16.26
N GLN A 29 19.45 0.37 -17.40
CA GLN A 29 18.76 1.44 -18.14
C GLN A 29 17.62 2.09 -17.33
N ASP A 30 16.96 1.33 -16.46
CA ASP A 30 15.92 1.87 -15.58
C ASP A 30 16.53 2.83 -14.55
N LEU A 31 17.67 2.48 -13.97
CA LEU A 31 18.43 3.35 -13.07
C LEU A 31 18.89 4.63 -13.78
N GLU A 32 19.50 4.50 -14.96
CA GLU A 32 19.96 5.65 -15.74
C GLU A 32 18.80 6.61 -16.07
N ARG A 33 17.66 6.07 -16.51
CA ARG A 33 16.45 6.86 -16.80
C ARG A 33 15.88 7.50 -15.54
N GLY A 34 15.86 6.79 -14.42
CA GLY A 34 15.36 7.29 -13.14
C GLY A 34 16.23 8.44 -12.62
N LEU A 35 17.54 8.28 -12.59
CA LEU A 35 18.47 9.33 -12.18
C LEU A 35 18.43 10.54 -13.12
N ALA A 36 18.34 10.32 -14.44
CA ALA A 36 18.17 11.41 -15.39
C ALA A 36 16.87 12.20 -15.18
N ARG A 37 15.78 11.55 -14.79
CA ARG A 37 14.53 12.23 -14.40
C ARG A 37 14.67 13.00 -13.10
N ALA A 38 15.31 12.40 -12.08
CA ALA A 38 15.55 13.04 -10.79
C ALA A 38 16.41 14.32 -10.94
N LEU A 39 17.44 14.30 -11.79
CA LEU A 39 18.30 15.44 -12.04
C LEU A 39 17.56 16.65 -12.66
N ARG A 40 16.46 16.43 -13.41
CA ARG A 40 15.69 17.55 -13.97
C ARG A 40 14.99 18.40 -12.91
N THR A 41 14.74 17.84 -11.75
CA THR A 41 14.07 18.50 -10.62
C THR A 41 15.00 18.75 -9.43
N ALA A 42 16.23 18.22 -9.49
CA ALA A 42 17.24 18.39 -8.46
C ALA A 42 17.91 19.76 -8.51
N ARG A 43 18.54 20.15 -7.41
CA ARG A 43 19.36 21.40 -7.30
C ARG A 43 20.74 21.27 -7.95
N THR A 44 21.10 20.10 -8.44
CA THR A 44 22.37 19.83 -9.12
C THR A 44 22.11 19.21 -10.49
N SER A 45 22.99 19.51 -11.43
CA SER A 45 22.95 18.93 -12.79
C SER A 45 23.74 17.63 -12.92
N GLU A 46 24.50 17.24 -11.89
CA GLU A 46 25.39 16.09 -11.91
C GLU A 46 24.89 14.97 -11.01
N ALA A 47 24.89 13.74 -11.53
CA ALA A 47 24.41 12.56 -10.80
C ALA A 47 25.28 12.24 -9.57
N GLU A 48 26.60 12.44 -9.66
CA GLU A 48 27.54 12.28 -8.54
C GLU A 48 27.17 13.21 -7.38
N GLY A 49 26.98 14.49 -7.67
CA GLY A 49 26.57 15.50 -6.68
C GLY A 49 25.23 15.17 -6.02
N LEU A 50 24.26 14.69 -6.82
CA LEU A 50 22.96 14.24 -6.30
C LEU A 50 23.11 13.05 -5.35
N LEU A 51 23.85 12.02 -5.75
CA LEU A 51 24.02 10.81 -4.95
C LEU A 51 24.85 11.08 -3.68
N ALA A 52 25.89 11.89 -3.76
CA ALA A 52 26.70 12.29 -2.61
C ALA A 52 25.85 13.06 -1.59
N TRP A 53 25.05 14.03 -2.05
CA TRP A 53 24.15 14.79 -1.20
C TRP A 53 23.07 13.91 -0.56
N LEU A 54 22.40 13.07 -1.33
CA LEU A 54 21.40 12.12 -0.80
C LEU A 54 22.01 11.18 0.25
N GLY A 55 23.26 10.75 0.05
CA GLY A 55 23.97 9.89 1.00
C GLY A 55 24.13 10.48 2.39
N LEU A 56 24.16 11.81 2.50
CA LEU A 56 24.26 12.54 3.77
C LEU A 56 22.92 12.66 4.49
N LEU A 57 21.81 12.45 3.79
CA LEU A 57 20.48 12.60 4.37
C LEU A 57 20.05 11.35 5.16
N PRO A 58 19.28 11.53 6.24
CA PRO A 58 18.69 10.40 6.96
C PRO A 58 17.71 9.63 6.05
N ALA A 59 17.50 8.34 6.33
CA ALA A 59 16.61 7.49 5.52
C ALA A 59 15.16 7.98 5.51
N SER A 60 14.73 8.74 6.52
CA SER A 60 13.40 9.33 6.63
C SER A 60 13.22 10.62 5.83
N ASP A 61 14.30 11.18 5.25
CA ASP A 61 14.23 12.45 4.54
C ASP A 61 13.28 12.37 3.33
N PRO A 62 12.42 13.40 3.11
CA PRO A 62 11.50 13.45 1.98
C PRO A 62 12.14 13.31 0.59
N GLU A 63 13.41 13.70 0.46
CA GLU A 63 14.13 13.60 -0.82
C GLU A 63 14.30 12.15 -1.31
N TRP A 64 14.39 11.19 -0.39
CA TRP A 64 14.37 9.77 -0.75
C TRP A 64 13.06 9.37 -1.41
N ARG A 65 11.92 9.91 -0.96
CA ARG A 65 10.61 9.66 -1.58
C ARG A 65 10.50 10.34 -2.95
N ARG A 66 11.10 11.53 -3.11
CA ARG A 66 11.18 12.21 -4.43
C ARG A 66 12.00 11.39 -5.41
N LEU A 67 13.16 10.89 -4.98
CA LEU A 67 13.96 9.99 -5.82
C LEU A 67 13.18 8.71 -6.16
N ALA A 68 12.55 8.08 -5.17
CA ALA A 68 11.75 6.87 -5.38
C ALA A 68 10.66 7.05 -6.44
N ALA A 69 10.01 8.22 -6.51
CA ALA A 69 9.02 8.53 -7.53
C ALA A 69 9.56 8.43 -8.98
N HIS A 70 10.87 8.63 -9.16
CA HIS A 70 11.54 8.52 -10.46
C HIS A 70 12.07 7.10 -10.74
N LEU A 71 12.20 6.26 -9.71
CA LEU A 71 12.80 4.93 -9.79
C LEU A 71 11.77 3.80 -9.77
N THR A 72 10.56 4.07 -9.25
CA THR A 72 9.50 3.06 -9.14
C THR A 72 8.67 2.95 -10.40
N VAL A 73 8.16 1.74 -10.65
CA VAL A 73 7.19 1.45 -11.72
C VAL A 73 5.81 1.44 -11.08
N GLY A 74 4.95 2.35 -11.51
CA GLY A 74 3.60 2.50 -10.97
C GLY A 74 2.51 1.83 -11.81
N GLU A 75 2.81 0.75 -12.55
CA GLU A 75 1.80 0.07 -13.36
C GLU A 75 0.81 -0.68 -12.49
N THR A 76 -0.45 -0.24 -12.51
CA THR A 76 -1.55 -0.84 -11.77
C THR A 76 -2.86 -0.62 -12.52
N TYR A 77 -3.88 -1.42 -12.22
CA TYR A 77 -5.24 -1.29 -12.74
C TYR A 77 -6.24 -1.96 -11.80
N PHE A 78 -7.51 -1.61 -11.91
CA PHE A 78 -8.56 -2.17 -11.06
C PHE A 78 -8.72 -3.67 -11.28
N PHE A 79 -8.84 -4.41 -10.17
CA PHE A 79 -8.98 -5.88 -10.14
C PHE A 79 -7.82 -6.64 -10.79
N ARG A 80 -6.62 -6.05 -10.79
CA ARG A 80 -5.40 -6.69 -11.32
C ARG A 80 -5.19 -8.05 -10.67
N ASP A 81 -5.02 -9.10 -11.54
CA ASP A 81 -4.96 -10.50 -11.15
C ASP A 81 -6.33 -11.01 -10.65
N ARG A 82 -7.14 -11.31 -11.61
CA ARG A 82 -8.51 -11.80 -11.48
C ARG A 82 -8.65 -12.92 -10.45
N ALA A 83 -7.77 -13.92 -10.50
CA ALA A 83 -7.82 -15.07 -9.61
C ALA A 83 -7.67 -14.65 -8.13
N CYS A 84 -6.81 -13.66 -7.86
CA CYS A 84 -6.65 -13.11 -6.53
C CYS A 84 -7.95 -12.44 -6.04
N PHE A 85 -8.54 -11.55 -6.83
CA PHE A 85 -9.76 -10.84 -6.43
C PHE A 85 -10.99 -11.76 -6.35
N GLU A 86 -11.09 -12.79 -7.18
CA GLU A 86 -12.10 -13.84 -7.07
C GLU A 86 -11.97 -14.64 -5.75
N ALA A 87 -10.73 -15.01 -5.38
CA ALA A 87 -10.48 -15.69 -4.10
C ALA A 87 -10.79 -14.78 -2.90
N LEU A 88 -10.45 -13.50 -2.99
CA LEU A 88 -10.78 -12.51 -1.96
C LEU A 88 -12.29 -12.35 -1.81
N GLU A 89 -13.04 -12.22 -2.91
CA GLU A 89 -14.49 -12.03 -2.90
C GLU A 89 -15.25 -13.27 -2.41
N SER A 90 -14.85 -14.46 -2.89
CA SER A 90 -15.63 -15.68 -2.66
C SER A 90 -15.27 -16.39 -1.35
N GLN A 91 -14.07 -16.22 -0.80
CA GLN A 91 -13.60 -17.03 0.32
C GLN A 91 -12.93 -16.23 1.44
N VAL A 92 -11.94 -15.39 1.12
CA VAL A 92 -11.12 -14.74 2.16
C VAL A 92 -11.93 -13.71 2.95
N LEU A 93 -12.52 -12.72 2.27
CA LEU A 93 -13.31 -11.67 2.92
C LEU A 93 -14.57 -12.22 3.60
N PRO A 94 -15.38 -13.10 2.97
CA PRO A 94 -16.51 -13.73 3.66
C PRO A 94 -16.10 -14.49 4.91
N GLY A 95 -14.97 -15.23 4.86
CA GLY A 95 -14.45 -15.97 6.00
C GLY A 95 -14.00 -15.04 7.14
N LEU A 96 -13.31 -13.94 6.84
CA LEU A 96 -12.91 -12.93 7.82
C LEU A 96 -14.12 -12.24 8.44
N ILE A 97 -15.10 -11.83 7.64
CA ILE A 97 -16.33 -11.20 8.13
C ILE A 97 -17.10 -12.15 9.03
N ALA A 98 -17.27 -13.42 8.63
CA ALA A 98 -17.97 -14.42 9.43
C ALA A 98 -17.26 -14.68 10.76
N SER A 99 -15.92 -14.82 10.77
CA SER A 99 -15.13 -14.99 11.98
C SER A 99 -15.32 -13.81 12.92
N ARG A 100 -15.17 -12.58 12.43
CA ARG A 100 -15.32 -11.37 13.24
C ARG A 100 -16.73 -11.21 13.83
N ARG A 101 -17.77 -11.58 13.06
CA ARG A 101 -19.14 -11.64 13.58
C ARG A 101 -19.32 -12.66 14.67
N GLY A 102 -18.74 -13.85 14.50
CA GLY A 102 -18.77 -14.92 15.50
C GLY A 102 -18.12 -14.53 16.83
N ASP A 103 -17.04 -13.75 16.75
CA ASP A 103 -16.30 -13.23 17.92
C ASP A 103 -16.98 -12.00 18.55
N GLY A 104 -18.09 -11.49 17.97
CA GLY A 104 -18.74 -10.25 18.40
C GLY A 104 -17.96 -8.98 18.04
N ILE A 105 -16.90 -9.11 17.24
CA ILE A 105 -16.02 -8.01 16.84
C ILE A 105 -16.46 -7.50 15.46
N ARG A 106 -16.94 -6.24 15.38
CA ARG A 106 -17.32 -5.60 14.11
C ARG A 106 -16.20 -4.69 13.62
N ARG A 107 -14.99 -5.23 13.49
CA ARG A 107 -13.81 -4.52 13.00
C ARG A 107 -13.10 -5.34 11.92
N LEU A 108 -12.70 -4.67 10.83
CA LEU A 108 -11.94 -5.27 9.73
C LEU A 108 -10.80 -4.32 9.35
N ARG A 109 -9.58 -4.83 9.38
CA ARG A 109 -8.36 -4.07 9.07
C ARG A 109 -7.70 -4.65 7.83
N LEU A 110 -7.62 -3.87 6.77
CA LEU A 110 -7.09 -4.27 5.48
C LEU A 110 -5.95 -3.32 5.10
N TRP A 111 -4.91 -3.83 4.47
CA TRP A 111 -3.77 -3.03 4.05
C TRP A 111 -3.34 -3.41 2.62
N SER A 112 -3.29 -2.41 1.72
CA SER A 112 -2.65 -2.51 0.41
C SER A 112 -1.26 -1.87 0.51
N ALA A 113 -0.22 -2.68 0.47
CA ALA A 113 1.17 -2.30 0.63
C ALA A 113 1.83 -2.13 -0.74
N ALA A 114 2.35 -0.94 -1.05
CA ALA A 114 2.78 -0.47 -2.38
C ALA A 114 1.62 -0.32 -3.37
N CYS A 115 0.65 0.52 -3.00
CA CYS A 115 -0.64 0.66 -3.68
C CYS A 115 -0.59 1.47 -5.00
N ALA A 116 0.55 2.06 -5.36
CA ALA A 116 0.72 2.95 -6.51
C ALA A 116 -0.39 4.03 -6.59
N THR A 117 -1.11 4.11 -7.70
CA THR A 117 -2.18 5.09 -7.94
C THR A 117 -3.56 4.69 -7.39
N GLY A 118 -3.63 3.66 -6.54
CA GLY A 118 -4.77 3.37 -5.69
C GLY A 118 -5.80 2.40 -6.24
N GLU A 119 -5.61 1.85 -7.43
CA GLU A 119 -6.55 0.91 -8.06
C GLU A 119 -6.74 -0.36 -7.22
N GLU A 120 -5.67 -0.88 -6.59
CA GLU A 120 -5.74 -2.07 -5.74
C GLU A 120 -6.55 -1.84 -4.46
N PRO A 121 -6.25 -0.84 -3.61
CA PRO A 121 -7.03 -0.61 -2.39
C PRO A 121 -8.47 -0.19 -2.69
N TYR A 122 -8.73 0.49 -3.80
CA TYR A 122 -10.10 0.81 -4.21
C TYR A 122 -10.86 -0.41 -4.74
N SER A 123 -10.20 -1.33 -5.44
CA SER A 123 -10.81 -2.62 -5.79
C SER A 123 -11.20 -3.40 -4.52
N LEU A 124 -10.34 -3.38 -3.50
CA LEU A 124 -10.62 -3.98 -2.20
C LEU A 124 -11.80 -3.28 -1.49
N ALA A 125 -11.86 -1.94 -1.52
CA ALA A 125 -12.96 -1.17 -0.96
C ALA A 125 -14.31 -1.49 -1.63
N ILE A 126 -14.33 -1.65 -2.95
CA ILE A 126 -15.51 -2.08 -3.71
C ILE A 126 -15.97 -3.47 -3.27
N LEU A 127 -15.05 -4.43 -3.10
CA LEU A 127 -15.42 -5.76 -2.58
C LEU A 127 -16.03 -5.68 -1.19
N VAL A 128 -15.44 -4.89 -0.29
CA VAL A 128 -15.96 -4.71 1.07
C VAL A 128 -17.36 -4.08 1.04
N ASP A 129 -17.58 -3.05 0.22
CA ASP A 129 -18.91 -2.41 0.06
C ASP A 129 -19.97 -3.40 -0.40
N ARG A 130 -19.59 -4.33 -1.30
CA ARG A 130 -20.48 -5.37 -1.83
C ARG A 130 -20.79 -6.49 -0.83
N LEU A 131 -19.78 -6.91 -0.06
CA LEU A 131 -19.87 -8.06 0.84
C LEU A 131 -20.39 -7.70 2.23
N LEU A 132 -20.43 -6.42 2.59
CA LEU A 132 -20.77 -5.94 3.92
C LEU A 132 -21.93 -4.93 3.86
N PRO A 133 -23.17 -5.40 3.60
CA PRO A 133 -24.35 -4.51 3.47
C PRO A 133 -24.66 -3.74 4.78
N ASP A 134 -24.27 -4.31 5.93
CA ASP A 134 -24.34 -3.72 7.27
C ASP A 134 -23.07 -2.93 7.65
N ARG A 135 -22.34 -2.41 6.67
CA ARG A 135 -21.05 -1.72 6.86
C ARG A 135 -21.10 -0.55 7.85
N ALA A 136 -22.27 0.08 7.98
CA ALA A 136 -22.45 1.17 8.95
C ALA A 136 -22.23 0.74 10.42
N ASP A 137 -22.42 -0.56 10.70
CA ASP A 137 -22.20 -1.14 12.03
C ASP A 137 -20.78 -1.61 12.25
N TRP A 138 -19.89 -1.44 11.25
CA TRP A 138 -18.51 -1.94 11.28
C TRP A 138 -17.50 -0.81 11.28
N VAL A 139 -16.40 -1.02 11.99
CA VAL A 139 -15.20 -0.22 11.85
C VAL A 139 -14.30 -0.86 10.80
N VAL A 140 -14.40 -0.39 9.55
CA VAL A 140 -13.57 -0.87 8.45
C VAL A 140 -12.43 0.11 8.22
N THR A 141 -11.21 -0.38 8.33
CA THR A 141 -10.00 0.39 8.00
C THR A 141 -9.34 -0.23 6.76
N ILE A 142 -9.20 0.55 5.70
CA ILE A 142 -8.42 0.18 4.51
C ILE A 142 -7.24 1.15 4.42
N LEU A 143 -6.08 0.69 4.87
CA LEU A 143 -4.84 1.42 4.73
C LEU A 143 -4.23 1.15 3.36
N ALA A 144 -3.76 2.18 2.69
CA ALA A 144 -3.04 2.08 1.42
C ALA A 144 -1.73 2.86 1.53
N THR A 145 -0.61 2.19 1.29
CA THR A 145 0.71 2.81 1.45
C THR A 145 1.56 2.66 0.21
N ASP A 146 2.33 3.69 -0.09
CA ASP A 146 3.35 3.66 -1.15
C ASP A 146 4.50 4.60 -0.78
N ILE A 147 5.69 4.35 -1.33
CA ILE A 147 6.83 5.25 -1.18
C ILE A 147 6.72 6.48 -2.10
N ASN A 148 5.98 6.35 -3.20
CA ASN A 148 5.80 7.38 -4.22
C ASN A 148 4.68 8.34 -3.84
N GLY A 149 5.05 9.52 -3.32
CA GLY A 149 4.09 10.55 -2.91
C GLY A 149 3.19 11.03 -4.04
N SER A 150 3.72 11.19 -5.26
CA SER A 150 2.93 11.62 -6.42
C SER A 150 1.88 10.58 -6.82
N ALA A 151 2.20 9.29 -6.68
CA ALA A 151 1.23 8.22 -6.89
C ALA A 151 0.10 8.27 -5.85
N LEU A 152 0.44 8.50 -4.56
CA LEU A 152 -0.56 8.66 -3.51
C LEU A 152 -1.47 9.88 -3.73
N GLU A 153 -0.94 10.97 -4.24
CA GLU A 153 -1.75 12.14 -4.60
C GLU A 153 -2.70 11.85 -5.77
N ALA A 154 -2.22 11.12 -6.78
CA ALA A 154 -3.08 10.65 -7.87
C ALA A 154 -4.20 9.72 -7.35
N ALA A 155 -3.86 8.80 -6.45
CA ALA A 155 -4.81 7.92 -5.80
C ALA A 155 -5.91 8.70 -5.05
N ARG A 156 -5.54 9.70 -4.25
CA ARG A 156 -6.52 10.54 -3.50
C ARG A 156 -7.49 11.29 -4.39
N ARG A 157 -7.05 11.70 -5.60
CA ARG A 157 -7.96 12.34 -6.58
C ARG A 157 -9.05 11.39 -7.05
N GLY A 158 -8.77 10.09 -7.15
CA GLY A 158 -9.72 9.09 -7.58
C GLY A 158 -10.20 9.28 -9.03
N LEU A 159 -9.33 9.82 -9.90
CA LEU A 159 -9.59 10.05 -11.32
C LEU A 159 -8.74 9.09 -12.15
N TYR A 160 -9.39 8.31 -12.99
CA TYR A 160 -8.78 7.23 -13.74
C TYR A 160 -9.12 7.31 -15.24
N ARG A 161 -8.21 6.87 -16.08
CA ARG A 161 -8.47 6.72 -17.51
C ARG A 161 -9.00 5.32 -17.81
N GLU A 162 -9.60 5.16 -18.99
CA GLU A 162 -10.14 3.90 -19.52
C GLU A 162 -9.20 2.71 -19.29
N TRP A 163 -7.90 2.91 -19.52
CA TRP A 163 -6.88 1.86 -19.36
C TRP A 163 -6.83 1.27 -17.94
N ALA A 164 -7.04 2.07 -16.92
CA ALA A 164 -7.09 1.60 -15.53
C ALA A 164 -8.30 0.69 -15.26
N LEU A 165 -9.37 0.81 -16.06
CA LEU A 165 -10.64 0.06 -15.92
C LEU A 165 -10.74 -1.15 -16.83
N ARG A 166 -9.70 -1.50 -17.61
CA ARG A 166 -9.73 -2.53 -18.69
C ARG A 166 -10.18 -3.92 -18.23
N GLU A 167 -9.93 -4.27 -16.95
CA GLU A 167 -10.38 -5.55 -16.37
C GLU A 167 -11.52 -5.35 -15.35
N THR A 168 -12.09 -4.15 -15.27
CA THR A 168 -13.21 -3.87 -14.36
C THR A 168 -14.52 -4.42 -14.96
N PRO A 169 -15.24 -5.30 -14.25
CA PRO A 169 -16.53 -5.80 -14.72
C PRO A 169 -17.53 -4.68 -15.03
N PRO A 170 -18.32 -4.79 -16.10
CA PRO A 170 -19.24 -3.72 -16.53
C PRO A 170 -20.18 -3.24 -15.43
N ALA A 171 -20.75 -4.16 -14.65
CA ALA A 171 -21.65 -3.82 -13.55
C ALA A 171 -20.96 -3.03 -12.43
N ILE A 172 -19.68 -3.32 -12.14
CA ILE A 172 -18.88 -2.56 -11.17
C ILE A 172 -18.55 -1.18 -11.73
N ARG A 173 -18.12 -1.13 -13.00
CA ARG A 173 -17.84 0.13 -13.67
C ARG A 173 -19.06 1.06 -13.65
N GLN A 174 -20.22 0.56 -14.05
CA GLN A 174 -21.46 1.35 -14.07
C GLN A 174 -21.86 1.86 -12.68
N ARG A 175 -21.65 1.07 -11.61
CA ARG A 175 -22.08 1.42 -10.26
C ARG A 175 -21.14 2.39 -9.56
N TYR A 176 -19.81 2.22 -9.74
CA TYR A 176 -18.81 2.89 -8.91
C TYR A 176 -17.97 3.95 -9.65
N PHE A 177 -18.14 4.11 -10.96
CA PHE A 177 -17.37 5.07 -11.74
C PHE A 177 -18.26 5.99 -12.55
N HIS A 178 -18.00 7.30 -12.44
CA HIS A 178 -18.75 8.35 -13.11
C HIS A 178 -17.88 8.98 -14.20
N GLU A 179 -18.31 8.94 -15.44
CA GLU A 179 -17.58 9.58 -16.55
C GLU A 179 -17.59 11.09 -16.42
N ARG A 180 -16.40 11.70 -16.53
CA ARG A 180 -16.16 13.15 -16.44
C ARG A 180 -15.79 13.77 -17.79
N GLY A 181 -15.92 13.02 -18.87
CA GLY A 181 -15.52 13.40 -20.22
C GLY A 181 -14.08 12.96 -20.56
N GLU A 182 -13.79 12.93 -21.87
CA GLU A 182 -12.46 12.61 -22.44
C GLU A 182 -11.86 11.26 -21.97
N GLY A 183 -12.71 10.26 -21.67
CA GLY A 183 -12.27 8.95 -21.18
C GLY A 183 -11.67 8.99 -19.77
N VAL A 184 -12.07 9.99 -18.96
CA VAL A 184 -11.75 10.11 -17.55
C VAL A 184 -12.95 9.68 -16.71
N PHE A 185 -12.70 8.83 -15.73
CA PHE A 185 -13.70 8.28 -14.82
C PHE A 185 -13.35 8.66 -13.38
N GLU A 186 -14.30 9.22 -12.66
CA GLU A 186 -14.20 9.49 -11.23
C GLU A 186 -14.78 8.33 -10.43
N LEU A 187 -14.01 7.80 -9.49
CA LEU A 187 -14.48 6.80 -8.54
C LEU A 187 -15.48 7.43 -7.57
N ASP A 188 -16.53 6.68 -7.22
CA ASP A 188 -17.56 7.09 -6.26
C ASP A 188 -16.94 7.60 -4.93
N ALA A 189 -17.48 8.71 -4.44
CA ALA A 189 -16.96 9.38 -3.25
C ALA A 189 -17.10 8.54 -1.96
N ALA A 190 -18.11 7.65 -1.87
CA ALA A 190 -18.28 6.77 -0.71
C ALA A 190 -17.14 5.72 -0.67
N ILE A 191 -16.74 5.18 -1.83
CA ILE A 191 -15.63 4.23 -1.94
C ILE A 191 -14.29 4.95 -1.65
N ARG A 192 -14.09 6.17 -2.18
CA ARG A 192 -12.88 6.95 -1.91
C ARG A 192 -12.65 7.18 -0.42
N ARG A 193 -13.71 7.48 0.34
CA ARG A 193 -13.65 7.71 1.79
C ARG A 193 -13.30 6.47 2.62
N MET A 194 -13.42 5.27 2.05
CA MET A 194 -13.06 4.04 2.76
C MET A 194 -11.55 3.81 2.85
N VAL A 195 -10.74 4.51 2.05
CA VAL A 195 -9.31 4.27 1.93
C VAL A 195 -8.51 5.42 2.50
N THR A 196 -7.59 5.10 3.42
CA THR A 196 -6.61 6.05 3.97
C THR A 196 -5.26 5.84 3.31
N PHE A 197 -4.71 6.89 2.70
CA PHE A 197 -3.40 6.86 2.01
C PHE A 197 -2.31 7.46 2.88
N ALA A 198 -1.20 6.72 3.05
CA ALA A 198 -0.03 7.17 3.81
C ALA A 198 1.28 6.81 3.10
N PRO A 199 2.32 7.66 3.21
CA PRO A 199 3.64 7.32 2.71
C PRO A 199 4.31 6.27 3.59
N LEU A 200 4.86 5.20 2.98
CA LEU A 200 5.61 4.18 3.68
C LEU A 200 6.67 3.56 2.76
N ASN A 201 7.90 3.45 3.26
CA ASN A 201 8.94 2.65 2.63
C ASN A 201 8.90 1.22 3.20
N LEU A 202 8.50 0.24 2.39
CA LEU A 202 8.46 -1.17 2.81
C LEU A 202 9.85 -1.75 3.12
N ALA A 203 10.93 -1.20 2.57
CA ALA A 203 12.28 -1.61 2.91
C ALA A 203 12.79 -0.98 4.23
N GLY A 204 12.13 0.08 4.73
CA GLY A 204 12.43 0.72 6.00
C GLY A 204 11.98 -0.11 7.20
N ASP A 205 12.41 0.27 8.39
CA ASP A 205 12.14 -0.39 9.68
C ASP A 205 11.02 0.27 10.51
N GLY A 206 10.37 1.31 9.97
CA GLY A 206 9.34 2.10 10.64
C GLY A 206 7.97 1.42 10.75
N TYR A 207 7.87 0.11 10.47
CA TYR A 207 6.65 -0.68 10.61
C TYR A 207 6.97 -2.15 10.94
N PRO A 208 6.03 -2.95 11.52
CA PRO A 208 4.67 -2.58 11.94
C PRO A 208 4.69 -1.78 13.24
N THR A 209 3.89 -0.71 13.31
CA THR A 209 3.67 0.09 14.52
C THR A 209 2.22 0.60 14.57
N LEU A 210 1.75 1.02 15.74
CA LEU A 210 0.45 1.67 15.89
C LEU A 210 0.38 2.98 15.10
N VAL A 211 1.47 3.73 15.09
CA VAL A 211 1.56 5.02 14.38
C VAL A 211 1.36 4.87 12.88
N THR A 212 1.94 3.83 12.28
CA THR A 212 1.76 3.55 10.86
C THR A 212 0.44 2.81 10.56
N ASN A 213 -0.33 2.49 11.60
CA ASN A 213 -1.59 1.73 11.50
C ASN A 213 -1.43 0.37 10.79
N THR A 214 -0.26 -0.27 10.94
CA THR A 214 0.12 -1.51 10.25
C THR A 214 0.16 -2.72 11.18
N THR A 215 -0.41 -2.63 12.40
CA THR A 215 -0.48 -3.73 13.36
C THR A 215 -1.82 -4.45 13.30
N ALA A 216 -1.85 -5.73 13.67
CA ALA A 216 -3.05 -6.55 13.78
C ALA A 216 -3.96 -6.47 12.52
N VAL A 217 -3.36 -6.60 11.34
CA VAL A 217 -4.05 -6.50 10.04
C VAL A 217 -4.66 -7.86 9.66
N ASP A 218 -5.94 -7.85 9.28
CA ASP A 218 -6.67 -9.07 8.88
C ASP A 218 -6.31 -9.55 7.47
N LEU A 219 -6.01 -8.61 6.56
CA LEU A 219 -5.59 -8.92 5.18
C LEU A 219 -4.58 -7.90 4.70
N ILE A 220 -3.42 -8.37 4.26
CA ILE A 220 -2.41 -7.57 3.58
C ILE A 220 -2.34 -7.98 2.10
N LEU A 221 -2.43 -7.02 1.19
CA LEU A 221 -2.05 -7.17 -0.20
C LEU A 221 -0.66 -6.53 -0.38
N CYS A 222 0.35 -7.33 -0.72
CA CYS A 222 1.69 -6.86 -1.05
C CYS A 222 2.09 -7.48 -2.40
N ARG A 223 1.71 -6.82 -3.48
CA ARG A 223 1.72 -7.42 -4.82
C ARG A 223 2.52 -6.59 -5.80
N ASN A 224 3.31 -7.27 -6.64
CA ASN A 224 4.10 -6.66 -7.71
C ASN A 224 5.10 -5.58 -7.23
N VAL A 225 5.68 -5.76 -6.03
CA VAL A 225 6.66 -4.84 -5.43
C VAL A 225 7.92 -5.55 -4.96
N LEU A 226 7.81 -6.73 -4.32
CA LEU A 226 8.96 -7.44 -3.76
C LEU A 226 9.92 -7.93 -4.86
N MET A 227 9.44 -8.13 -6.08
CA MET A 227 10.26 -8.50 -7.23
C MET A 227 11.32 -7.44 -7.58
N TYR A 228 11.13 -6.20 -7.15
CA TYR A 228 12.07 -5.09 -7.35
C TYR A 228 13.07 -4.91 -6.22
N PHE A 229 12.95 -5.65 -5.13
CA PHE A 229 13.77 -5.51 -3.93
C PHE A 229 15.02 -6.38 -4.00
N THR A 230 16.10 -5.91 -3.35
CA THR A 230 17.25 -6.75 -3.05
C THR A 230 16.83 -7.95 -2.20
N ARG A 231 17.64 -9.01 -2.21
CA ARG A 231 17.36 -10.23 -1.45
C ARG A 231 17.13 -9.95 0.05
N ASP A 232 17.97 -9.09 0.62
CA ASP A 232 17.91 -8.76 2.05
C ASP A 232 16.70 -7.88 2.39
N ALA A 233 16.42 -6.85 1.57
CA ALA A 233 15.22 -6.03 1.72
C ALA A 233 13.93 -6.87 1.59
N LYS A 234 13.91 -7.81 0.64
CA LYS A 234 12.79 -8.74 0.44
C LYS A 234 12.52 -9.58 1.69
N ARG A 235 13.56 -10.17 2.28
CA ARG A 235 13.45 -10.97 3.51
C ARG A 235 12.96 -10.13 4.70
N ALA A 236 13.61 -9.00 4.93
CA ALA A 236 13.24 -8.11 6.02
C ALA A 236 11.81 -7.57 5.88
N THR A 237 11.35 -7.27 4.64
CA THR A 237 9.97 -6.88 4.37
C THR A 237 9.00 -8.02 4.66
N ALA A 238 9.30 -9.25 4.22
CA ALA A 238 8.44 -10.40 4.50
C ALA A 238 8.28 -10.66 6.00
N GLU A 239 9.34 -10.51 6.79
CA GLU A 239 9.29 -10.61 8.26
C GLU A 239 8.40 -9.54 8.88
N ARG A 240 8.49 -8.28 8.43
CA ARG A 240 7.65 -7.19 8.93
C ARG A 240 6.19 -7.35 8.53
N LEU A 241 5.91 -7.76 7.28
CA LEU A 241 4.54 -8.07 6.85
C LEU A 241 3.91 -9.17 7.71
N ARG A 242 4.69 -10.21 8.03
CA ARG A 242 4.24 -11.26 8.94
C ARG A 242 3.94 -10.71 10.34
N GLY A 243 4.82 -9.86 10.88
CA GLY A 243 4.63 -9.20 12.18
C GLY A 243 3.43 -8.25 12.21
N ALA A 244 3.01 -7.75 11.06
CA ALA A 244 1.84 -6.87 10.92
C ALA A 244 0.50 -7.63 10.95
N LEU A 245 0.50 -8.93 10.61
CA LEU A 245 -0.72 -9.74 10.51
C LEU A 245 -1.30 -10.09 11.87
N ALA A 246 -2.60 -9.97 11.99
CA ALA A 246 -3.36 -10.55 13.09
C ALA A 246 -3.26 -12.11 13.07
N PRO A 247 -3.46 -12.79 14.21
CA PRO A 247 -3.69 -14.23 14.22
C PRO A 247 -4.87 -14.60 13.30
N GLY A 248 -4.66 -15.57 12.40
CA GLY A 248 -5.65 -15.94 11.38
C GLY A 248 -5.72 -15.01 10.16
N GLY A 249 -4.91 -13.94 10.13
CA GLY A 249 -4.84 -12.99 9.03
C GLY A 249 -4.22 -13.56 7.76
N TRP A 250 -4.38 -12.85 6.65
CA TRP A 250 -4.00 -13.28 5.31
C TRP A 250 -3.00 -12.33 4.66
N LEU A 251 -2.05 -12.90 3.93
CA LEU A 251 -1.15 -12.19 3.03
C LEU A 251 -1.40 -12.65 1.59
N ALA A 252 -1.71 -11.71 0.71
CA ALA A 252 -1.79 -11.92 -0.74
C ALA A 252 -0.56 -11.32 -1.42
N VAL A 253 0.09 -12.10 -2.29
CA VAL A 253 1.22 -11.65 -3.12
C VAL A 253 0.94 -11.95 -4.58
N SER A 254 1.71 -11.38 -5.51
CA SER A 254 1.59 -11.76 -6.92
C SER A 254 2.17 -13.16 -7.17
N PRO A 255 1.74 -13.87 -8.24
CA PRO A 255 2.30 -15.19 -8.57
C PRO A 255 3.82 -15.18 -8.75
N ALA A 256 4.39 -14.09 -9.29
CA ALA A 256 5.83 -13.95 -9.48
C ALA A 256 6.63 -13.78 -8.16
N GLU A 257 5.94 -13.46 -7.06
CA GLU A 257 6.53 -13.24 -5.75
C GLU A 257 6.25 -14.39 -4.77
N ALA A 258 5.46 -15.37 -5.20
CA ALA A 258 5.10 -16.51 -4.38
C ALA A 258 6.34 -17.32 -3.97
N SER A 259 6.53 -17.53 -2.66
CA SER A 259 7.65 -18.29 -2.10
C SER A 259 7.31 -18.80 -0.71
N ALA A 260 7.17 -20.11 -0.56
CA ALA A 260 6.90 -20.73 0.74
C ALA A 260 8.04 -20.46 1.72
N ASP A 261 9.29 -20.43 1.26
CA ASP A 261 10.44 -20.19 2.14
C ASP A 261 10.53 -18.74 2.61
N LEU A 262 10.21 -17.78 1.74
CA LEU A 262 10.23 -16.36 2.08
C LEU A 262 9.21 -16.00 3.16
N PHE A 263 8.01 -16.58 3.08
CA PHE A 263 6.89 -16.23 3.95
C PHE A 263 6.71 -17.15 5.15
N ARG A 264 7.60 -18.13 5.40
CA ARG A 264 7.55 -18.94 6.63
C ARG A 264 7.52 -18.05 7.88
N PRO A 265 6.74 -18.44 8.92
CA PRO A 265 5.91 -19.64 9.06
C PRO A 265 4.46 -19.52 8.55
N LEU A 266 4.12 -18.49 7.72
CA LEU A 266 2.79 -18.41 7.13
C LEU A 266 2.53 -19.65 6.27
N LEU A 267 1.32 -20.18 6.31
CA LEU A 267 0.92 -21.36 5.56
C LEU A 267 0.40 -20.97 4.18
N PRO A 268 0.95 -21.48 3.08
CA PRO A 268 0.38 -21.28 1.75
C PRO A 268 -1.00 -21.94 1.66
N VAL A 269 -1.97 -21.23 1.09
CA VAL A 269 -3.34 -21.70 0.89
C VAL A 269 -3.68 -21.59 -0.59
N ASN A 270 -4.05 -22.71 -1.20
CA ASN A 270 -4.39 -22.75 -2.61
C ASN A 270 -5.87 -22.47 -2.85
N LEU A 271 -6.17 -21.23 -3.23
CA LEU A 271 -7.49 -20.77 -3.67
C LEU A 271 -7.46 -20.23 -5.11
N GLY A 272 -6.55 -20.75 -5.94
CA GLY A 272 -6.31 -20.23 -7.27
C GLY A 272 -5.44 -18.96 -7.31
N ALA A 273 -4.95 -18.50 -6.16
CA ALA A 273 -4.13 -17.31 -6.00
C ALA A 273 -2.99 -17.56 -5.01
N SER A 274 -1.98 -16.67 -5.00
CA SER A 274 -0.81 -16.76 -4.10
C SER A 274 -1.14 -16.16 -2.74
N LEU A 275 -1.75 -16.95 -1.87
CA LEU A 275 -2.25 -16.56 -0.57
C LEU A 275 -1.52 -17.32 0.54
N TYR A 276 -1.29 -16.63 1.66
CA TYR A 276 -0.66 -17.18 2.86
C TYR A 276 -1.48 -16.81 4.08
N ARG A 277 -1.60 -17.72 5.06
CA ARG A 277 -2.37 -17.54 6.27
C ARG A 277 -1.49 -17.57 7.50
N ASN A 278 -1.69 -16.61 8.40
CA ASN A 278 -1.05 -16.58 9.71
C ASN A 278 -1.84 -17.44 10.71
N GLN A 279 -1.47 -18.71 10.85
CA GLN A 279 -2.12 -19.60 11.82
C GLN A 279 -1.32 -19.67 13.12
N PRO A 280 -1.93 -19.41 14.30
CA PRO A 280 -1.29 -19.65 15.57
C PRO A 280 -1.03 -21.16 15.73
N GLY A 281 0.22 -21.55 15.96
CA GLY A 281 0.55 -22.89 16.43
C GLY A 281 0.95 -23.92 15.39
N GLY A 282 1.27 -23.59 14.13
CA GLY A 282 2.08 -24.43 13.21
C GLY A 282 1.60 -25.87 12.93
N SER A 283 0.40 -26.28 13.35
CA SER A 283 -0.17 -27.57 12.96
C SER A 283 -0.95 -27.41 11.66
N VAL A 284 -0.60 -28.22 10.67
CA VAL A 284 -1.40 -28.43 9.47
C VAL A 284 -2.70 -29.10 9.93
N GLY A 285 -3.65 -28.29 10.37
CA GLY A 285 -5.03 -28.73 10.50
C GLY A 285 -5.60 -29.05 9.14
N PRO A 286 -6.61 -29.92 9.01
CA PRO A 286 -7.19 -30.24 7.74
C PRO A 286 -7.59 -28.95 7.02
N GLN A 287 -7.14 -28.83 5.76
CA GLN A 287 -7.54 -27.71 4.90
C GLN A 287 -9.06 -27.54 4.99
N PRO A 288 -9.59 -26.34 5.20
CA PRO A 288 -11.02 -26.16 5.17
C PRO A 288 -11.49 -26.72 3.83
N ARG A 289 -12.27 -27.79 3.86
CA ARG A 289 -13.03 -28.22 2.69
C ARG A 289 -13.71 -26.98 2.17
N ALA A 290 -13.59 -26.73 0.86
CA ALA A 290 -14.28 -25.64 0.19
C ALA A 290 -15.69 -25.56 0.78
N ALA A 291 -15.94 -24.55 1.59
CA ALA A 291 -17.26 -24.32 2.12
C ALA A 291 -18.15 -24.16 0.89
N ALA A 292 -19.26 -24.90 0.86
CA ALA A 292 -20.26 -24.66 -0.16
C ALA A 292 -20.52 -23.15 -0.21
N PRO A 293 -20.63 -22.55 -1.40
CA PRO A 293 -20.77 -21.10 -1.53
C PRO A 293 -21.90 -20.66 -0.61
N VAL A 294 -21.56 -19.84 0.39
CA VAL A 294 -22.58 -19.19 1.21
C VAL A 294 -23.25 -18.19 0.27
N VAL A 295 -24.41 -18.55 -0.24
CA VAL A 295 -25.26 -17.66 -1.00
C VAL A 295 -25.80 -16.63 -0.01
N LEU A 296 -25.06 -15.54 0.16
CA LEU A 296 -25.60 -14.35 0.80
C LEU A 296 -26.68 -13.78 -0.16
N PRO A 297 -27.84 -13.36 0.35
CA PRO A 297 -28.84 -12.73 -0.50
C PRO A 297 -28.20 -11.54 -1.19
N ALA A 298 -28.11 -11.61 -2.50
CA ALA A 298 -27.46 -10.62 -3.34
C ALA A 298 -28.25 -9.31 -3.27
N ALA A 299 -27.64 -8.28 -2.72
CA ALA A 299 -28.07 -6.92 -3.02
C ALA A 299 -27.68 -6.62 -4.48
N GLY A 300 -28.47 -7.11 -5.41
CA GLY A 300 -28.62 -6.62 -6.77
C GLY A 300 -27.49 -6.79 -7.79
N LEU A 301 -26.33 -7.38 -7.46
CA LEU A 301 -25.27 -7.68 -8.43
C LEU A 301 -24.70 -9.08 -8.15
N GLY A 302 -24.75 -9.97 -9.13
CA GLY A 302 -24.16 -11.31 -9.07
C GLY A 302 -22.63 -11.31 -8.86
N PRO A 303 -22.01 -12.51 -8.71
CA PRO A 303 -20.57 -12.62 -8.61
C PRO A 303 -19.88 -11.93 -9.79
N ILE A 304 -18.66 -11.41 -9.55
CA ILE A 304 -17.89 -10.74 -10.62
C ILE A 304 -17.58 -11.76 -11.71
N SER A 305 -18.16 -11.58 -12.89
CA SER A 305 -17.81 -12.34 -14.09
C SER A 305 -16.80 -11.53 -14.91
N PHE A 306 -15.62 -12.07 -15.10
CA PHE A 306 -14.58 -11.47 -15.92
C PHE A 306 -14.58 -12.14 -17.29
N GLU A 307 -14.90 -11.43 -18.35
CA GLU A 307 -14.71 -11.91 -19.72
C GLU A 307 -13.30 -11.60 -20.21
N ALA A 308 -12.64 -12.56 -20.84
CA ALA A 308 -11.27 -12.40 -21.31
C ALA A 308 -11.26 -11.57 -22.60
N THR A 309 -10.72 -10.36 -22.52
CA THR A 309 -10.35 -9.55 -23.69
C THR A 309 -8.83 -9.39 -23.74
N ALA A 310 -8.19 -10.03 -24.71
CA ALA A 310 -6.77 -9.87 -25.00
C ALA A 310 -6.57 -8.62 -25.88
N ALA A 311 -5.89 -7.59 -25.36
CA ALA A 311 -5.38 -6.50 -26.19
C ALA A 311 -4.08 -5.94 -25.61
N THR A 312 -3.00 -6.12 -26.34
CA THR A 312 -1.65 -5.64 -26.08
C THR A 312 -1.38 -4.39 -26.93
N ALA A 313 -1.17 -3.22 -26.31
CA ALA A 313 -0.41 -2.12 -26.91
C ALA A 313 0.06 -1.08 -25.85
N PRO A 314 1.30 -0.57 -25.95
CA PRO A 314 1.82 0.42 -25.00
C PRO A 314 1.47 1.86 -25.40
N LEU A 315 1.23 2.73 -24.42
CA LEU A 315 0.95 4.15 -24.65
C LEU A 315 2.04 5.07 -24.09
N PRO A 316 2.21 6.26 -24.71
CA PRO A 316 3.24 7.24 -24.34
C PRO A 316 2.86 8.09 -23.12
N SER A 317 3.89 8.46 -22.35
CA SER A 317 3.81 9.31 -21.16
C SER A 317 3.94 10.79 -21.54
N THR A 318 3.03 11.65 -21.05
CA THR A 318 3.15 13.12 -21.12
C THR A 318 3.29 13.74 -19.71
N PRO A 319 4.05 14.82 -19.54
CA PRO A 319 4.36 15.44 -18.26
C PRO A 319 3.29 16.44 -17.79
N VAL A 320 3.08 16.51 -16.48
CA VAL A 320 2.23 17.52 -15.83
C VAL A 320 3.08 18.42 -14.95
N SER A 321 2.95 19.74 -15.15
CA SER A 321 3.61 20.82 -14.42
C SER A 321 3.01 21.02 -13.03
N GLY A 322 3.86 21.31 -12.01
CA GLY A 322 3.43 21.53 -10.62
C GLY A 322 3.46 23.01 -10.22
N PRO A 323 2.80 23.39 -9.13
CA PRO A 323 2.86 24.74 -8.57
C PRO A 323 3.75 24.90 -7.32
N GLU A 324 4.06 26.10 -7.04
CA GLU A 324 5.01 26.86 -6.25
C GLU A 324 4.89 26.73 -4.70
N GLU A 325 5.96 27.01 -4.00
CA GLU A 325 6.27 26.75 -2.58
C GLU A 325 6.10 28.00 -1.70
N ALA A 326 5.66 27.85 -0.44
CA ALA A 326 5.61 28.89 0.60
C ALA A 326 6.46 28.52 1.85
N PRO A 327 6.93 29.49 2.67
CA PRO A 327 8.14 29.32 3.53
C PRO A 327 7.92 28.68 4.91
N ARG A 328 9.02 28.15 5.46
CA ARG A 328 9.13 27.37 6.71
C ARG A 328 9.13 28.21 8.01
N ALA A 329 8.56 27.64 9.07
CA ALA A 329 8.69 28.06 10.46
C ALA A 329 9.37 26.96 11.33
N PRO A 330 9.91 27.27 12.56
CA PRO A 330 10.98 26.48 13.18
C PRO A 330 10.51 25.26 14.01
N ASP A 331 11.42 24.36 14.20
CA ASP A 331 11.54 23.12 14.99
C ASP A 331 10.41 22.85 16.02
N ARG A 332 9.47 21.96 15.65
CA ARG A 332 8.29 21.57 16.45
C ARG A 332 8.07 20.04 16.49
N GLY A 333 9.08 19.27 16.06
CA GLY A 333 8.97 17.81 15.87
C GLY A 333 9.10 16.96 17.14
N ASP A 334 9.50 17.53 18.29
CA ASP A 334 9.93 16.72 19.44
C ASP A 334 8.76 16.11 20.25
N ASP A 335 7.66 16.82 20.43
CA ASP A 335 6.54 16.35 21.27
C ASP A 335 5.70 15.27 20.58
N LEU A 336 5.47 15.37 19.27
CA LEU A 336 4.79 14.30 18.51
C LEU A 336 5.68 13.07 18.35
N ALA A 337 7.00 13.26 18.20
CA ALA A 337 7.96 12.16 18.18
C ALA A 337 8.00 11.41 19.53
N ARG A 338 7.94 12.14 20.65
CA ARG A 338 7.81 11.57 22.00
C ARG A 338 6.48 10.85 22.20
N GLY A 339 5.38 11.44 21.73
CA GLY A 339 4.07 10.80 21.75
C GLY A 339 4.05 9.48 21.01
N ARG A 340 4.70 9.41 19.85
CA ARG A 340 4.91 8.17 19.09
C ARG A 340 5.65 7.12 19.89
N ALA A 341 6.80 7.48 20.45
CA ALA A 341 7.63 6.57 21.22
C ALA A 341 6.93 6.03 22.49
N LEU A 342 5.99 6.77 23.05
CA LEU A 342 5.15 6.33 24.16
C LEU A 342 4.06 5.36 23.69
N ALA A 343 3.41 5.64 22.55
CA ALA A 343 2.40 4.77 21.96
C ALA A 343 2.99 3.41 21.56
N ASP A 344 4.15 3.40 20.91
CA ASP A 344 4.85 2.18 20.50
C ASP A 344 5.29 1.31 21.69
N ARG A 345 5.40 1.89 22.90
CA ARG A 345 5.65 1.17 24.16
C ARG A 345 4.39 0.77 24.91
N GLY A 346 3.21 0.98 24.33
CA GLY A 346 1.93 0.68 24.96
C GLY A 346 1.50 1.66 26.05
N GLN A 347 2.20 2.80 26.21
CA GLN A 347 1.88 3.84 27.20
C GLN A 347 0.84 4.82 26.61
N LEU A 348 -0.34 4.28 26.27
CA LEU A 348 -1.35 4.95 25.45
C LEU A 348 -1.90 6.23 26.08
N GLU A 349 -2.16 6.25 27.40
CA GLU A 349 -2.65 7.44 28.11
C GLU A 349 -1.65 8.60 28.08
N GLN A 350 -0.35 8.31 28.29
CA GLN A 350 0.70 9.34 28.26
C GLN A 350 0.93 9.85 26.83
N ALA A 351 0.89 8.94 25.85
CA ALA A 351 0.98 9.28 24.44
C ALA A 351 -0.16 10.20 24.02
N ARG A 352 -1.39 9.90 24.43
CA ARG A 352 -2.59 10.68 24.17
C ARG A 352 -2.47 12.10 24.74
N ALA A 353 -2.14 12.24 26.02
CA ALA A 353 -2.01 13.54 26.69
C ALA A 353 -0.97 14.43 25.98
N LEU A 354 0.15 13.83 25.52
CA LEU A 354 1.20 14.57 24.83
C LEU A 354 0.76 14.99 23.41
N CYS A 355 0.02 14.15 22.69
CA CYS A 355 -0.54 14.50 21.39
C CYS A 355 -1.62 15.56 21.47
N GLU A 356 -2.53 15.49 22.45
CA GLU A 356 -3.54 16.53 22.69
C GLU A 356 -2.91 17.89 23.03
N SER A 357 -1.83 17.88 23.84
CA SER A 357 -1.06 19.09 24.14
C SER A 357 -0.34 19.67 22.92
N ALA A 358 0.21 18.83 22.06
CA ALA A 358 0.85 19.27 20.81
C ALA A 358 -0.17 19.86 19.83
N LEU A 359 -1.35 19.25 19.70
CA LEU A 359 -2.45 19.72 18.85
C LEU A 359 -3.08 21.03 19.37
N ALA A 360 -3.17 21.21 20.66
CA ALA A 360 -3.66 22.47 21.27
C ALA A 360 -2.74 23.65 20.92
N ARG A 361 -1.44 23.38 20.71
CA ARG A 361 -0.44 24.39 20.33
C ARG A 361 -0.34 24.61 18.82
N ASP A 362 -0.59 23.58 18.04
CA ASP A 362 -0.56 23.63 16.57
C ASP A 362 -1.66 22.74 15.96
N SER A 363 -2.85 23.32 15.79
CA SER A 363 -4.02 22.65 15.25
C SER A 363 -3.93 22.31 13.75
N LEU A 364 -2.90 22.80 13.06
CA LEU A 364 -2.69 22.61 11.63
C LEU A 364 -1.65 21.50 11.31
N ASP A 365 -0.99 20.92 12.30
CA ASP A 365 -0.07 19.79 12.06
C ASP A 365 -0.87 18.53 11.66
N PRO A 366 -0.71 18.04 10.42
CA PRO A 366 -1.49 16.90 9.93
C PRO A 366 -1.14 15.56 10.61
N GLN A 367 -0.03 15.49 11.34
CA GLN A 367 0.42 14.26 12.00
C GLN A 367 -0.20 14.07 13.39
N GLY A 368 -0.52 15.15 14.08
CA GLY A 368 -1.10 15.11 15.40
C GLY A 368 -2.46 14.41 15.46
N PRO A 369 -3.45 14.79 14.62
CA PRO A 369 -4.75 14.11 14.58
C PRO A 369 -4.66 12.63 14.19
N LEU A 370 -3.72 12.27 13.30
CA LEU A 370 -3.51 10.86 12.88
C LEU A 370 -2.96 10.01 14.02
N LEU A 371 -2.00 10.53 14.77
CA LEU A 371 -1.43 9.84 15.92
C LEU A 371 -2.46 9.72 17.05
N LEU A 372 -3.22 10.78 17.33
CA LEU A 372 -4.27 10.75 18.35
C LEU A 372 -5.39 9.75 17.98
N ALA A 373 -5.81 9.73 16.73
CA ALA A 373 -6.79 8.76 16.24
C ALA A 373 -6.29 7.31 16.38
N ALA A 374 -5.02 7.05 16.07
CA ALA A 374 -4.42 5.72 16.23
C ALA A 374 -4.40 5.29 17.71
N ILE A 375 -4.02 6.18 18.64
CA ILE A 375 -4.00 5.91 20.08
C ILE A 375 -5.42 5.61 20.60
N CYS A 376 -6.43 6.39 20.18
CA CYS A 376 -7.83 6.19 20.60
C CYS A 376 -8.45 4.90 20.02
N GLN A 377 -7.93 4.35 18.95
CA GLN A 377 -8.40 3.07 18.39
C GLN A 377 -7.85 1.85 19.13
N GLU A 378 -6.77 2.01 19.89
CA GLU A 378 -6.12 0.94 20.65
C GLU A 378 -6.49 0.96 22.16
N GLN A 379 -7.15 2.01 22.64
CA GLN A 379 -7.80 2.06 23.95
C GLN A 379 -9.21 1.43 23.92
#